data_ac8f6aa19cc578e8990e92ec9ec860eb
#
_entry.id   ac8f6aa19cc578e8990e92ec9ec860eb
#
_cell.length_a   1.000
_cell.length_b   1.000
_cell.length_c   1.000
_cell.angle_alpha   90.00
_cell.angle_beta   90.00
_cell.angle_gamma   90.00
#
_symmetry.space_group_name_H-M   'P 1'
#
loop_
_entity.id
_entity.type
_entity.pdbx_description
1 polymer ?
#
loop_
_entity_poly.entity_id
_entity_poly.type
_entity_poly.pdbx_seq_one_letter_code
_entity_poly.pdbx_strand_id
1 'polypeptide(L)'
;MMLSSLNTFDKSSLKKTVTKVTTITGDQFVEYKNEQGLTERKNVEKNGKVPGFVVDPFADLQIGEILPDLILGSQDVAVELNLLQKYNVTHILNLATFVKNTFPEHFTYKNIDLLDIPETNIAQHFESAFQFIDSGKNSGGCVLVHCNAGISRSATIVIAYLMKTQCWSLDRAYQYVKDKRSKIRPNAGFQAQLKTFEQQLGDQGLINN
;
A
#
# COMPACT_ATOMS: atom_id res chain seq x y z
N MET A 1 -8.96 27.76 -29.78
CA MET A 1 -10.43 27.67 -29.84
C MET A 1 -10.95 26.76 -28.70
N MET A 2 -10.63 27.08 -27.41
CA MET A 2 -11.04 26.28 -26.22
C MET A 2 -11.39 27.11 -24.97
N LEU A 3 -11.69 28.38 -25.12
CA LEU A 3 -12.07 29.28 -24.00
C LEU A 3 -13.53 29.77 -24.06
N SER A 4 -14.28 29.45 -25.12
CA SER A 4 -15.67 29.92 -25.28
C SER A 4 -16.72 29.05 -24.60
N SER A 5 -16.38 27.82 -24.19
CA SER A 5 -17.35 26.89 -23.55
C SER A 5 -17.52 27.10 -22.04
N LEU A 6 -16.64 27.87 -21.39
CA LEU A 6 -16.73 28.12 -19.95
C LEU A 6 -17.74 29.24 -19.59
N ASN A 7 -18.11 30.12 -20.55
CA ASN A 7 -19.04 31.23 -20.32
C ASN A 7 -20.52 30.83 -20.38
N THR A 8 -20.85 29.58 -20.74
CA THR A 8 -22.23 29.07 -20.82
C THR A 8 -22.56 28.05 -19.73
N PHE A 9 -21.69 27.91 -18.72
CA PHE A 9 -21.94 26.95 -17.63
C PHE A 9 -22.99 27.52 -16.67
N ASP A 10 -24.20 26.94 -16.73
CA ASP A 10 -25.29 27.27 -15.81
C ASP A 10 -25.17 26.47 -14.50
N LYS A 11 -24.86 27.18 -13.42
CA LYS A 11 -24.75 26.60 -12.08
C LYS A 11 -26.07 25.98 -11.58
N SER A 12 -27.20 26.37 -12.14
CA SER A 12 -28.53 25.82 -11.78
C SER A 12 -28.72 24.39 -12.28
N SER A 13 -27.94 23.98 -13.30
CA SER A 13 -27.95 22.61 -13.83
C SER A 13 -27.19 21.59 -12.96
N LEU A 14 -26.43 22.05 -11.95
CA LEU A 14 -25.72 21.16 -11.04
C LEU A 14 -26.71 20.41 -10.13
N LYS A 15 -26.76 19.11 -10.26
CA LYS A 15 -27.50 18.27 -9.33
C LYS A 15 -26.83 18.37 -7.95
N LYS A 16 -27.64 18.65 -6.90
CA LYS A 16 -27.19 18.55 -5.52
C LYS A 16 -26.77 17.10 -5.25
N THR A 17 -25.47 16.86 -5.10
CA THR A 17 -24.95 15.53 -4.79
C THR A 17 -24.69 15.41 -3.30
N VAL A 18 -25.05 14.27 -2.75
CA VAL A 18 -24.72 13.85 -1.40
C VAL A 18 -23.39 13.17 -1.44
N THR A 19 -22.41 13.65 -0.66
CA THR A 19 -21.06 13.06 -0.62
C THR A 19 -20.93 12.18 0.61
N LYS A 20 -20.64 10.90 0.41
CA LYS A 20 -20.30 9.99 1.51
C LYS A 20 -18.80 10.14 1.79
N VAL A 21 -18.47 10.51 3.03
CA VAL A 21 -17.10 10.70 3.50
C VAL A 21 -16.76 9.63 4.52
N THR A 22 -15.62 9.01 4.38
CA THR A 22 -15.07 8.07 5.37
C THR A 22 -13.75 8.66 5.90
N THR A 23 -13.66 8.83 7.22
CA THR A 23 -12.43 9.31 7.87
C THR A 23 -11.36 8.24 7.87
N ILE A 24 -10.12 8.63 8.15
CA ILE A 24 -8.99 7.71 8.34
C ILE A 24 -9.21 6.75 9.52
N THR A 25 -10.08 7.12 10.47
CA THR A 25 -10.48 6.28 11.61
C THR A 25 -11.64 5.34 11.29
N GLY A 26 -12.15 5.37 10.04
CA GLY A 26 -13.25 4.54 9.58
C GLY A 26 -14.65 5.05 9.95
N ASP A 27 -14.76 6.26 10.50
CA ASP A 27 -16.06 6.88 10.74
C ASP A 27 -16.67 7.35 9.42
N GLN A 28 -17.95 7.05 9.21
CA GLN A 28 -18.66 7.43 8.00
C GLN A 28 -19.71 8.49 8.30
N PHE A 29 -19.73 9.52 7.47
CA PHE A 29 -20.79 10.53 7.49
C PHE A 29 -21.14 10.96 6.07
N VAL A 30 -22.33 11.51 5.95
CA VAL A 30 -22.84 12.07 4.70
C VAL A 30 -22.80 13.58 4.81
N GLU A 31 -22.14 14.23 3.86
CA GLU A 31 -22.16 15.68 3.70
C GLU A 31 -23.20 16.07 2.64
N TYR A 32 -24.02 17.04 2.98
CA TYR A 32 -24.99 17.65 2.05
C TYR A 32 -25.08 19.15 2.31
N LYS A 33 -25.48 19.91 1.30
CA LYS A 33 -25.79 21.32 1.48
C LYS A 33 -27.27 21.48 1.83
N ASN A 34 -27.54 22.16 2.94
CA ASN A 34 -28.89 22.54 3.30
C ASN A 34 -29.46 23.61 2.37
N GLU A 35 -30.71 24.01 2.58
CA GLU A 35 -31.39 25.04 1.77
C GLU A 35 -30.71 26.40 1.81
N GLN A 36 -29.94 26.69 2.85
CA GLN A 36 -29.15 27.91 3.03
C GLN A 36 -27.74 27.82 2.41
N GLY A 37 -27.38 26.68 1.78
CA GLY A 37 -26.08 26.46 1.14
C GLY A 37 -24.95 26.07 2.12
N LEU A 38 -25.26 25.89 3.41
CA LEU A 38 -24.30 25.46 4.42
C LEU A 38 -24.09 23.94 4.35
N THR A 39 -22.85 23.52 4.55
CA THR A 39 -22.52 22.08 4.59
C THR A 39 -22.90 21.50 5.95
N GLU A 40 -23.81 20.54 5.94
CA GLU A 40 -24.20 19.77 7.10
C GLU A 40 -23.68 18.34 7.01
N ARG A 41 -23.44 17.73 8.18
CA ARG A 41 -22.97 16.34 8.30
C ARG A 41 -24.00 15.52 9.06
N LYS A 42 -24.35 14.35 8.51
CA LYS A 42 -25.16 13.36 9.18
C LYS A 42 -24.35 12.08 9.33
N ASN A 43 -24.18 11.62 10.57
CA ASN A 43 -23.51 10.34 10.80
C ASN A 43 -24.31 9.20 10.17
N VAL A 44 -23.63 8.30 9.47
CA VAL A 44 -24.24 7.05 9.00
C VAL A 44 -24.16 6.05 10.15
N GLU A 45 -25.26 5.40 10.48
CA GLU A 45 -25.29 4.39 11.54
C GLU A 45 -24.25 3.29 11.26
N LYS A 46 -23.54 2.93 12.35
CA LYS A 46 -22.39 2.02 12.33
C LYS A 46 -22.81 0.58 12.02
N ASN A 47 -22.68 0.16 10.78
CA ASN A 47 -22.44 -1.24 10.47
C ASN A 47 -20.94 -1.44 10.23
N GLY A 48 -20.21 -1.70 11.31
CA GLY A 48 -18.77 -2.00 11.27
C GLY A 48 -17.89 -0.79 10.86
N LYS A 49 -16.83 -0.51 11.61
CA LYS A 49 -15.81 0.46 11.18
C LYS A 49 -15.13 -0.09 9.95
N VAL A 50 -15.41 0.50 8.79
CA VAL A 50 -14.65 0.21 7.56
C VAL A 50 -13.58 1.28 7.44
N PRO A 51 -12.29 0.93 7.43
CA PRO A 51 -11.22 1.90 7.20
C PRO A 51 -11.45 2.69 5.93
N GLY A 52 -11.08 3.97 5.95
CA GLY A 52 -11.35 4.91 4.87
C GLY A 52 -10.54 4.65 3.61
N PHE A 53 -10.87 3.61 2.87
CA PHE A 53 -10.40 3.46 1.50
C PHE A 53 -11.57 3.10 0.57
N VAL A 54 -11.45 3.48 -0.69
CA VAL A 54 -12.43 3.09 -1.71
C VAL A 54 -12.27 1.59 -1.92
N VAL A 55 -13.32 0.82 -1.65
CA VAL A 55 -13.35 -0.60 -2.00
C VAL A 55 -13.37 -0.68 -3.52
N ASP A 56 -12.29 -1.17 -4.10
CA ASP A 56 -12.29 -1.55 -5.52
C ASP A 56 -13.23 -2.75 -5.67
N PRO A 57 -14.27 -2.67 -6.53
CA PRO A 57 -15.16 -3.79 -6.74
C PRO A 57 -14.49 -4.99 -7.44
N PHE A 58 -13.28 -4.81 -7.95
CA PHE A 58 -12.50 -5.85 -8.60
C PHE A 58 -11.29 -6.23 -7.75
N ALA A 59 -11.21 -7.52 -7.38
CA ALA A 59 -10.05 -8.05 -6.66
C ALA A 59 -8.75 -7.88 -7.48
N ASP A 60 -7.72 -7.32 -6.86
CA ASP A 60 -6.40 -7.20 -7.47
C ASP A 60 -5.53 -8.41 -7.14
N LEU A 61 -5.65 -9.46 -7.94
CA LEU A 61 -4.89 -10.70 -7.79
C LEU A 61 -3.53 -10.67 -8.52
N GLN A 62 -3.11 -9.53 -9.05
CA GLN A 62 -1.80 -9.40 -9.68
C GLN A 62 -0.69 -9.55 -8.66
N ILE A 63 0.20 -10.51 -8.87
CA ILE A 63 1.41 -10.72 -8.10
C ILE A 63 2.61 -10.12 -8.84
N GLY A 64 3.44 -9.37 -8.12
CA GLY A 64 4.78 -9.02 -8.55
C GLY A 64 5.77 -10.08 -8.07
N GLU A 65 6.29 -10.90 -8.95
CA GLU A 65 7.34 -11.88 -8.64
C GLU A 65 8.69 -11.16 -8.58
N ILE A 66 9.08 -10.74 -7.37
CA ILE A 66 10.26 -9.90 -7.15
C ILE A 66 11.53 -10.75 -7.20
N LEU A 67 11.55 -11.83 -6.42
CA LEU A 67 12.61 -12.84 -6.41
C LEU A 67 11.92 -14.21 -6.43
N PRO A 68 12.63 -15.30 -6.69
CA PRO A 68 12.02 -16.65 -6.66
C PRO A 68 11.31 -16.98 -5.34
N ASP A 69 11.75 -16.36 -4.25
CA ASP A 69 11.30 -16.55 -2.87
C ASP A 69 10.68 -15.30 -2.24
N LEU A 70 10.35 -14.27 -3.04
CA LEU A 70 9.76 -13.01 -2.58
C LEU A 70 8.73 -12.48 -3.58
N ILE A 71 7.49 -12.34 -3.15
CA ILE A 71 6.40 -11.79 -3.94
C ILE A 71 5.75 -10.59 -3.28
N LEU A 72 5.23 -9.68 -4.11
CA LEU A 72 4.54 -8.45 -3.72
C LEU A 72 3.09 -8.50 -4.19
N GLY A 73 2.14 -8.23 -3.28
CA GLY A 73 0.71 -8.27 -3.60
C GLY A 73 -0.14 -7.25 -2.86
N SER A 74 -1.44 -7.31 -3.14
CA SER A 74 -2.51 -6.63 -2.41
C SER A 74 -3.01 -7.49 -1.25
N GLN A 75 -3.96 -6.96 -0.45
CA GLN A 75 -4.71 -7.75 0.51
C GLN A 75 -5.56 -8.85 -0.15
N ASP A 76 -5.96 -8.65 -1.41
CA ASP A 76 -6.79 -9.64 -2.13
C ASP A 76 -5.98 -10.90 -2.44
N VAL A 77 -4.68 -10.75 -2.74
CA VAL A 77 -3.75 -11.89 -2.86
C VAL A 77 -3.63 -12.64 -1.53
N ALA A 78 -3.58 -11.91 -0.40
CA ALA A 78 -3.39 -12.50 0.93
C ALA A 78 -4.60 -13.33 1.43
N VAL A 79 -5.76 -13.23 0.78
CA VAL A 79 -6.96 -14.01 1.11
C VAL A 79 -7.21 -15.17 0.15
N GLU A 80 -6.36 -15.37 -0.86
CA GLU A 80 -6.50 -16.41 -1.88
C GLU A 80 -5.58 -17.61 -1.57
N LEU A 81 -6.05 -18.56 -0.75
CA LEU A 81 -5.26 -19.70 -0.28
C LEU A 81 -4.60 -20.49 -1.43
N ASN A 82 -5.35 -20.79 -2.49
CA ASN A 82 -4.83 -21.53 -3.63
C ASN A 82 -3.66 -20.80 -4.32
N LEU A 83 -3.75 -19.47 -4.39
CA LEU A 83 -2.71 -18.64 -4.97
C LEU A 83 -1.46 -18.62 -4.10
N LEU A 84 -1.62 -18.49 -2.78
CA LEU A 84 -0.51 -18.54 -1.82
C LEU A 84 0.20 -19.91 -1.85
N GLN A 85 -0.55 -21.01 -1.94
CA GLN A 85 0.01 -22.36 -2.04
C GLN A 85 0.76 -22.56 -3.38
N LYS A 86 0.21 -22.06 -4.49
CA LYS A 86 0.86 -22.12 -5.82
C LYS A 86 2.25 -21.49 -5.82
N TYR A 87 2.43 -20.40 -5.05
CA TYR A 87 3.71 -19.70 -4.90
C TYR A 87 4.58 -20.25 -3.76
N ASN A 88 4.19 -21.37 -3.13
CA ASN A 88 4.87 -21.92 -1.97
C ASN A 88 5.09 -20.89 -0.84
N VAL A 89 4.10 -20.03 -0.61
CA VAL A 89 4.17 -19.03 0.46
C VAL A 89 4.21 -19.73 1.79
N THR A 90 5.11 -19.33 2.66
CA THR A 90 5.23 -19.79 4.04
C THR A 90 5.13 -18.65 5.05
N HIS A 91 5.52 -17.45 4.62
CA HIS A 91 5.57 -16.25 5.44
C HIS A 91 4.81 -15.10 4.77
N ILE A 92 4.08 -14.34 5.58
CA ILE A 92 3.31 -13.17 5.10
C ILE A 92 3.64 -11.96 5.96
N LEU A 93 4.25 -10.95 5.34
CA LEU A 93 4.46 -9.63 5.94
C LEU A 93 3.26 -8.74 5.62
N ASN A 94 2.41 -8.53 6.60
CA ASN A 94 1.21 -7.71 6.49
C ASN A 94 1.50 -6.29 6.98
N LEU A 95 1.51 -5.32 6.06
CA LEU A 95 1.74 -3.89 6.33
C LEU A 95 0.45 -3.08 6.30
N ALA A 96 -0.69 -3.76 6.23
CA ALA A 96 -2.00 -3.12 6.13
C ALA A 96 -2.60 -2.90 7.51
N THR A 97 -2.96 -1.66 7.80
CA THR A 97 -3.71 -1.33 9.00
C THR A 97 -5.13 -1.88 8.91
N PHE A 98 -5.61 -2.51 9.97
CA PHE A 98 -6.95 -3.11 10.09
C PHE A 98 -7.24 -4.31 9.15
N VAL A 99 -6.24 -4.87 8.49
CA VAL A 99 -6.40 -6.11 7.71
C VAL A 99 -5.97 -7.30 8.57
N LYS A 100 -6.93 -8.21 8.81
CA LYS A 100 -6.68 -9.42 9.61
C LYS A 100 -5.90 -10.45 8.79
N ASN A 101 -5.12 -11.26 9.48
CA ASN A 101 -4.50 -12.44 8.90
C ASN A 101 -5.57 -13.52 8.67
N THR A 102 -5.72 -13.96 7.42
CA THR A 102 -6.83 -14.86 7.05
C THR A 102 -6.53 -16.31 7.38
N PHE A 103 -5.26 -16.73 7.29
CA PHE A 103 -4.86 -18.14 7.43
C PHE A 103 -3.75 -18.32 8.46
N PRO A 104 -3.95 -17.96 9.74
CA PRO A 104 -2.90 -18.01 10.76
C PRO A 104 -2.38 -19.44 11.02
N GLU A 105 -3.18 -20.48 10.71
CA GLU A 105 -2.80 -21.89 10.87
C GLU A 105 -1.90 -22.39 9.72
N HIS A 106 -1.84 -21.67 8.60
CA HIS A 106 -1.12 -22.10 7.39
C HIS A 106 0.19 -21.36 7.19
N PHE A 107 0.28 -20.10 7.65
CA PHE A 107 1.40 -19.21 7.36
C PHE A 107 1.94 -18.54 8.61
N THR A 108 3.23 -18.27 8.63
CA THR A 108 3.86 -17.41 9.63
C THR A 108 3.62 -15.95 9.27
N TYR A 109 3.04 -15.17 10.17
CA TYR A 109 2.74 -13.77 9.94
C TYR A 109 3.61 -12.84 10.76
N LYS A 110 3.97 -11.71 10.16
CA LYS A 110 4.41 -10.50 10.85
C LYS A 110 3.52 -9.33 10.44
N ASN A 111 2.93 -8.67 11.42
CA ASN A 111 2.12 -7.47 11.20
C ASN A 111 2.94 -6.23 11.59
N ILE A 112 2.93 -5.23 10.72
CA ILE A 112 3.46 -3.89 10.99
C ILE A 112 2.36 -2.91 10.58
N ASP A 113 1.65 -2.37 11.56
CA ASP A 113 0.56 -1.44 11.31
C ASP A 113 1.10 -0.08 10.85
N LEU A 114 0.96 0.21 9.56
CA LEU A 114 1.43 1.44 8.92
C LEU A 114 0.27 2.17 8.26
N LEU A 115 0.15 3.46 8.51
CA LEU A 115 -0.71 4.33 7.72
C LEU A 115 0.00 4.72 6.41
N ASP A 116 -0.73 4.74 5.31
CA ASP A 116 -0.19 5.17 4.01
C ASP A 116 -0.30 6.68 3.85
N ILE A 117 0.43 7.40 4.69
CA ILE A 117 0.52 8.86 4.67
C ILE A 117 2.00 9.28 4.69
N PRO A 118 2.35 10.46 4.13
CA PRO A 118 3.74 10.91 4.04
C PRO A 118 4.48 11.03 5.38
N GLU A 119 3.75 11.29 6.45
CA GLU A 119 4.26 11.50 7.80
C GLU A 119 4.63 10.20 8.53
N THR A 120 4.17 9.05 8.02
CA THR A 120 4.50 7.74 8.62
C THR A 120 5.98 7.44 8.46
N ASN A 121 6.65 7.16 9.58
CA ASN A 121 8.04 6.71 9.56
C ASN A 121 8.10 5.20 9.24
N ILE A 122 8.19 4.86 7.95
CA ILE A 122 8.31 3.48 7.50
C ILE A 122 9.74 2.96 7.65
N ALA A 123 10.74 3.83 7.56
CA ALA A 123 12.15 3.45 7.61
C ALA A 123 12.55 2.78 8.94
N GLN A 124 11.93 3.18 10.06
CA GLN A 124 12.18 2.53 11.37
C GLN A 124 11.86 1.03 11.37
N HIS A 125 11.08 0.55 10.41
CA HIS A 125 10.66 -0.85 10.31
C HIS A 125 11.47 -1.66 9.29
N PHE A 126 12.39 -1.02 8.52
CA PHE A 126 13.13 -1.69 7.47
C PHE A 126 13.87 -2.94 8.00
N GLU A 127 14.67 -2.77 9.03
CA GLU A 127 15.48 -3.87 9.56
C GLU A 127 14.60 -5.05 10.04
N SER A 128 13.54 -4.77 10.79
CA SER A 128 12.64 -5.82 11.29
C SER A 128 11.84 -6.50 10.18
N ALA A 129 11.55 -5.79 9.09
CA ALA A 129 10.90 -6.36 7.91
C ALA A 129 11.89 -7.24 7.12
N PHE A 130 13.14 -6.79 6.96
CA PHE A 130 14.18 -7.55 6.27
C PHE A 130 14.49 -8.87 6.97
N GLN A 131 14.68 -8.84 8.28
CA GLN A 131 14.88 -10.05 9.09
C GLN A 131 13.75 -11.06 8.93
N PHE A 132 12.50 -10.57 8.85
CA PHE A 132 11.36 -11.46 8.61
C PHE A 132 11.36 -12.03 7.19
N ILE A 133 11.67 -11.23 6.18
CA ILE A 133 11.80 -11.69 4.80
C ILE A 133 12.90 -12.74 4.71
N ASP A 134 14.08 -12.47 5.28
CA ASP A 134 15.20 -13.41 5.28
C ASP A 134 14.87 -14.72 6.01
N SER A 135 14.16 -14.64 7.14
CA SER A 135 13.70 -15.84 7.87
C SER A 135 12.80 -16.73 7.00
N GLY A 136 11.85 -16.14 6.27
CA GLY A 136 10.97 -16.88 5.38
C GLY A 136 11.71 -17.52 4.20
N LYS A 137 12.63 -16.81 3.58
CA LYS A 137 13.49 -17.31 2.51
C LYS A 137 14.39 -18.45 2.98
N ASN A 138 15.01 -18.28 4.14
CA ASN A 138 15.90 -19.29 4.74
C ASN A 138 15.16 -20.57 5.16
N SER A 139 13.84 -20.51 5.36
CA SER A 139 13.00 -21.69 5.61
C SER A 139 12.68 -22.50 4.35
N GLY A 140 13.16 -22.08 3.19
CA GLY A 140 12.92 -22.73 1.90
C GLY A 140 11.55 -22.43 1.29
N GLY A 141 10.84 -21.42 1.81
CA GLY A 141 9.54 -20.97 1.32
C GLY A 141 9.61 -19.62 0.61
N CYS A 142 8.44 -19.15 0.19
CA CYS A 142 8.26 -17.82 -0.40
C CYS A 142 7.63 -16.88 0.61
N VAL A 143 8.04 -15.61 0.58
CA VAL A 143 7.49 -14.54 1.42
C VAL A 143 6.57 -13.67 0.60
N LEU A 144 5.32 -13.51 1.03
CA LEU A 144 4.43 -12.48 0.53
C LEU A 144 4.60 -11.21 1.37
N VAL A 145 4.88 -10.09 0.70
CA VAL A 145 4.79 -8.75 1.30
C VAL A 145 3.57 -8.04 0.74
N HIS A 146 2.63 -7.66 1.59
CA HIS A 146 1.43 -6.98 1.15
C HIS A 146 1.03 -5.80 2.04
N CYS A 147 0.23 -4.90 1.47
CA CYS A 147 -0.56 -3.90 2.21
C CYS A 147 -2.00 -3.94 1.67
N ASN A 148 -2.80 -2.89 1.80
CA ASN A 148 -4.15 -2.92 1.24
C ASN A 148 -4.13 -3.11 -0.29
N ALA A 149 -3.58 -2.16 -1.03
CA ALA A 149 -3.57 -2.21 -2.50
C ALA A 149 -2.28 -2.79 -3.10
N GLY A 150 -1.24 -3.03 -2.31
CA GLY A 150 0.07 -3.46 -2.85
C GLY A 150 0.77 -2.41 -3.70
N ILE A 151 0.55 -1.11 -3.39
CA ILE A 151 0.99 0.03 -4.21
C ILE A 151 2.09 0.83 -3.52
N SER A 152 1.96 1.16 -2.23
CA SER A 152 2.83 2.12 -1.55
C SER A 152 3.65 1.47 -0.44
N ARG A 153 3.07 1.10 0.70
CA ARG A 153 3.78 0.57 1.89
C ARG A 153 4.59 -0.69 1.58
N SER A 154 3.95 -1.70 1.00
CA SER A 154 4.60 -2.97 0.65
C SER A 154 5.67 -2.78 -0.44
N ALA A 155 5.40 -1.93 -1.43
CA ALA A 155 6.39 -1.59 -2.45
C ALA A 155 7.62 -0.90 -1.84
N THR A 156 7.43 0.01 -0.87
CA THR A 156 8.52 0.69 -0.19
C THR A 156 9.45 -0.29 0.55
N ILE A 157 8.88 -1.23 1.32
CA ILE A 157 9.67 -2.26 2.01
C ILE A 157 10.45 -3.13 1.02
N VAL A 158 9.81 -3.57 -0.07
CA VAL A 158 10.46 -4.42 -1.08
C VAL A 158 11.58 -3.67 -1.81
N ILE A 159 11.37 -2.40 -2.18
CA ILE A 159 12.41 -1.56 -2.78
C ILE A 159 13.61 -1.42 -1.84
N ALA A 160 13.37 -1.04 -0.58
CA ALA A 160 14.43 -0.91 0.42
C ALA A 160 15.17 -2.24 0.66
N TYR A 161 14.46 -3.36 0.67
CA TYR A 161 15.07 -4.69 0.78
C TYR A 161 16.02 -4.98 -0.37
N LEU A 162 15.61 -4.71 -1.62
CA LEU A 162 16.47 -4.89 -2.79
C LEU A 162 17.66 -3.95 -2.78
N MET A 163 17.49 -2.69 -2.36
CA MET A 163 18.61 -1.76 -2.21
C MET A 163 19.69 -2.33 -1.30
N LYS A 164 19.31 -2.86 -0.13
CA LYS A 164 20.23 -3.44 0.85
C LYS A 164 20.86 -4.74 0.37
N THR A 165 20.04 -5.69 -0.11
CA THR A 165 20.48 -7.08 -0.37
C THR A 165 21.12 -7.29 -1.73
N GLN A 166 20.76 -6.46 -2.73
CA GLN A 166 21.33 -6.52 -4.07
C GLN A 166 22.35 -5.39 -4.32
N CYS A 167 22.59 -4.54 -3.32
CA CYS A 167 23.44 -3.35 -3.44
C CYS A 167 23.02 -2.45 -4.62
N TRP A 168 21.72 -2.27 -4.81
CA TRP A 168 21.17 -1.46 -5.90
C TRP A 168 20.86 -0.04 -5.45
N SER A 169 21.04 0.90 -6.38
CA SER A 169 20.51 2.26 -6.19
C SER A 169 18.97 2.24 -6.10
N LEU A 170 18.42 3.29 -5.52
CA LEU A 170 16.97 3.49 -5.43
C LEU A 170 16.30 3.41 -6.80
N ASP A 171 16.84 4.10 -7.78
CA ASP A 171 16.26 4.12 -9.13
C ASP A 171 16.23 2.72 -9.74
N ARG A 172 17.30 1.95 -9.60
CA ARG A 172 17.35 0.56 -10.10
C ARG A 172 16.35 -0.33 -9.38
N ALA A 173 16.30 -0.28 -8.06
CA ALA A 173 15.40 -1.10 -7.26
C ALA A 173 13.92 -0.72 -7.54
N TYR A 174 13.62 0.58 -7.62
CA TYR A 174 12.29 1.08 -7.96
C TYR A 174 11.84 0.60 -9.34
N GLN A 175 12.68 0.79 -10.37
CA GLN A 175 12.32 0.39 -11.73
C GLN A 175 12.12 -1.13 -11.82
N TYR A 176 12.99 -1.91 -11.20
CA TYR A 176 12.86 -3.37 -11.16
C TYR A 176 11.52 -3.82 -10.56
N VAL A 177 11.14 -3.26 -9.40
CA VAL A 177 9.85 -3.59 -8.77
C VAL A 177 8.68 -3.09 -9.63
N LYS A 178 8.83 -1.94 -10.28
CA LYS A 178 7.83 -1.35 -11.19
C LYS A 178 7.56 -2.24 -12.40
N ASP A 179 8.59 -2.86 -12.95
CA ASP A 179 8.46 -3.78 -14.08
C ASP A 179 7.74 -5.08 -13.67
N LYS A 180 7.91 -5.53 -12.43
CA LYS A 180 7.23 -6.71 -11.88
C LYS A 180 5.79 -6.44 -11.44
N ARG A 181 5.51 -5.22 -10.96
CA ARG A 181 4.19 -4.76 -10.55
C ARG A 181 4.01 -3.30 -10.94
N SER A 182 3.43 -3.06 -12.10
CA SER A 182 3.33 -1.73 -12.72
C SER A 182 2.56 -0.70 -11.91
N LYS A 183 1.71 -1.13 -10.98
CA LYS A 183 0.87 -0.25 -10.15
C LYS A 183 1.62 0.40 -8.98
N ILE A 184 2.87 -0.02 -8.66
CA ILE A 184 3.55 0.54 -7.49
C ILE A 184 3.75 2.05 -7.62
N ARG A 185 3.52 2.71 -6.49
CA ARG A 185 3.70 4.15 -6.33
C ARG A 185 3.83 4.50 -4.84
N PRO A 186 5.01 4.36 -4.23
CA PRO A 186 5.27 4.86 -2.87
C PRO A 186 4.86 6.33 -2.74
N ASN A 187 4.23 6.71 -1.63
CA ASN A 187 3.87 8.10 -1.38
C ASN A 187 5.12 8.98 -1.23
N ALA A 188 4.97 10.30 -1.29
CA ALA A 188 6.08 11.25 -1.31
C ALA A 188 6.99 11.14 -0.07
N GLY A 189 6.42 10.91 1.12
CA GLY A 189 7.18 10.73 2.35
C GLY A 189 8.00 9.43 2.35
N PHE A 190 7.45 8.36 1.80
CA PHE A 190 8.18 7.09 1.66
C PHE A 190 9.29 7.19 0.63
N GLN A 191 9.07 7.91 -0.47
CA GLN A 191 10.14 8.18 -1.44
C GLN A 191 11.29 8.98 -0.83
N ALA A 192 11.00 9.99 0.00
CA ALA A 192 12.02 10.74 0.72
C ALA A 192 12.80 9.84 1.70
N GLN A 193 12.12 8.94 2.42
CA GLN A 193 12.78 7.99 3.33
C GLN A 193 13.65 6.96 2.59
N LEU A 194 13.21 6.50 1.41
CA LEU A 194 14.05 5.64 0.55
C LEU A 194 15.32 6.36 0.07
N LYS A 195 15.23 7.65 -0.29
CA LYS A 195 16.43 8.46 -0.64
C LYS A 195 17.39 8.60 0.54
N THR A 196 16.88 8.85 1.74
CA THR A 196 17.71 8.88 2.95
C THR A 196 18.37 7.53 3.22
N PHE A 197 17.64 6.44 3.01
CA PHE A 197 18.17 5.08 3.16
C PHE A 197 19.26 4.78 2.13
N GLU A 198 19.10 5.22 0.88
CA GLU A 198 20.14 5.14 -0.15
C GLU A 198 21.45 5.80 0.30
N GLN A 199 21.37 7.03 0.82
CA GLN A 199 22.53 7.74 1.35
C GLN A 199 23.20 6.97 2.48
N GLN A 200 22.45 6.43 3.42
CA GLN A 200 22.98 5.60 4.51
C GLN A 200 23.70 4.35 4.00
N LEU A 201 23.17 3.69 2.98
CA LEU A 201 23.81 2.53 2.35
C LEU A 201 25.10 2.94 1.60
N GLY A 202 25.12 4.10 0.95
CA GLY A 202 26.31 4.68 0.32
C GLY A 202 27.40 4.99 1.34
N ASP A 203 27.07 5.62 2.46
CA ASP A 203 28.01 5.93 3.56
C ASP A 203 28.60 4.65 4.19
N GLN A 204 27.87 3.54 4.15
CA GLN A 204 28.34 2.23 4.56
C GLN A 204 29.16 1.49 3.49
N GLY A 205 29.31 2.07 2.30
CA GLY A 205 30.02 1.45 1.18
C GLY A 205 29.30 0.25 0.54
N LEU A 206 27.99 0.12 0.79
CA LEU A 206 27.17 -1.00 0.28
C LEU A 206 26.68 -0.75 -1.14
N ILE A 207 26.50 0.50 -1.53
CA ILE A 207 26.16 0.90 -2.90
C ILE A 207 27.12 1.98 -3.39
N ASN A 208 27.56 1.86 -4.64
CA ASN A 208 28.33 2.90 -5.30
C ASN A 208 27.36 3.90 -5.94
N ASN A 209 27.53 5.18 -5.63
CA ASN A 209 26.82 6.28 -6.27
C ASN A 209 27.29 6.47 -7.71
#